data_40da7e83cb85c849eacd2775cc3e0bba
#
_entry.id   40da7e83cb85c849eacd2775cc3e0bba
#
_cell.length_a   1.000
_cell.length_b   1.000
_cell.length_c   1.000
_cell.angle_alpha   90.00
_cell.angle_beta   90.00
_cell.angle_gamma   90.00
#
_symmetry.space_group_name_H-M   'P 1'
#
loop_
_entity.id
_entity.type
_entity.pdbx_description
1 polymer ?
#
loop_
_entity_poly.entity_id
_entity_poly.type
_entity_poly.pdbx_seq_one_letter_code
_entity_poly.pdbx_strand_id
1 'polypeptide(L)'
;MICLVWGPSASGKSAWAEARACELTRGAAGGWEAQQAASTNGVHPAPDETEAAAPARLAYFATMQRGGREAQARIDKHLAQRAGKEFVTYETPVLSALADALVDASATVLLDDLGNLVANEMFGVETPDAGTEELAGRICASLLGLAGRVRHLVVVADAVGEAGWRGGGPTLAWIACCETCCCLLANAADEVVEVRGGIAQTVKPVRSARLEQATTETPTNPPTHPLTRKAAPCDTR
;
A
#
# COMPACT_ATOMS: atom_id res chain seq x y z
N MET A 1 7.09 -0.94 6.34
CA MET A 1 6.71 0.28 5.59
C MET A 1 5.48 0.00 4.75
N ILE A 2 4.53 0.93 4.73
CA ILE A 2 3.32 0.87 3.90
C ILE A 2 3.41 1.94 2.82
N CYS A 3 3.26 1.55 1.54
CA CYS A 3 3.19 2.46 0.39
C CYS A 3 1.82 2.31 -0.29
N LEU A 4 1.05 3.39 -0.39
CA LEU A 4 -0.18 3.44 -1.15
C LEU A 4 0.07 4.09 -2.52
N VAL A 5 -0.27 3.37 -3.58
CA VAL A 5 -0.15 3.82 -4.98
C VAL A 5 -1.54 3.93 -5.57
N TRP A 6 -1.98 5.13 -5.89
CA TRP A 6 -3.33 5.37 -6.40
C TRP A 6 -3.32 6.18 -7.69
N GLY A 7 -4.42 6.16 -8.41
CA GLY A 7 -4.59 6.91 -9.65
C GLY A 7 -5.67 6.32 -10.55
N PRO A 8 -5.99 6.98 -11.68
CA PRO A 8 -7.00 6.51 -12.61
C PRO A 8 -6.69 5.13 -13.19
N SER A 9 -7.70 4.43 -13.70
CA SER A 9 -7.49 3.17 -14.42
C SER A 9 -6.54 3.38 -15.61
N ALA A 10 -5.71 2.39 -15.91
CA ALA A 10 -4.68 2.42 -16.97
C ALA A 10 -3.64 3.57 -16.85
N SER A 11 -3.48 4.20 -15.69
CA SER A 11 -2.51 5.27 -15.48
C SER A 11 -1.04 4.83 -15.39
N GLY A 12 -0.76 3.52 -15.34
CA GLY A 12 0.59 2.97 -15.14
C GLY A 12 0.94 2.65 -13.68
N LYS A 13 0.00 2.80 -12.74
CA LYS A 13 0.24 2.58 -11.30
C LYS A 13 0.72 1.17 -10.95
N SER A 14 0.17 0.10 -11.58
CA SER A 14 0.62 -1.27 -11.32
C SER A 14 2.09 -1.46 -11.72
N ALA A 15 2.50 -0.93 -12.88
CA ALA A 15 3.89 -1.00 -13.33
C ALA A 15 4.83 -0.23 -12.40
N TRP A 16 4.41 0.95 -11.92
CA TRP A 16 5.16 1.73 -10.94
C TRP A 16 5.26 1.00 -9.60
N ALA A 17 4.14 0.45 -9.11
CA ALA A 17 4.10 -0.29 -7.86
C ALA A 17 4.97 -1.55 -7.87
N GLU A 18 5.00 -2.28 -9.00
CA GLU A 18 5.91 -3.42 -9.20
C GLU A 18 7.38 -2.99 -9.12
N ALA A 19 7.75 -1.89 -9.80
CA ALA A 19 9.11 -1.34 -9.72
C ALA A 19 9.47 -0.94 -8.28
N ARG A 20 8.55 -0.27 -7.58
CA ARG A 20 8.73 0.15 -6.19
C ARG A 20 8.90 -1.04 -5.24
N ALA A 21 8.10 -2.08 -5.39
CA ALA A 21 8.23 -3.30 -4.61
C ALA A 21 9.60 -3.98 -4.81
N CYS A 22 10.06 -4.04 -6.06
CA CYS A 22 11.40 -4.54 -6.38
C CYS A 22 12.52 -3.69 -5.74
N GLU A 23 12.40 -2.36 -5.76
CA GLU A 23 13.35 -1.44 -5.12
C GLU A 23 13.41 -1.65 -3.62
N LEU A 24 12.25 -1.73 -2.94
CA LEU A 24 12.16 -1.96 -1.51
C LEU A 24 12.78 -3.30 -1.11
N THR A 25 12.58 -4.34 -1.91
CA THR A 25 13.19 -5.65 -1.69
C THR A 25 14.71 -5.59 -1.83
N ARG A 26 15.23 -4.92 -2.87
CA ARG A 26 16.67 -4.75 -3.11
C ARG A 26 17.34 -3.84 -2.06
N GLY A 27 16.71 -2.75 -1.69
CA GLY A 27 17.21 -1.86 -0.63
C GLY A 27 17.33 -2.58 0.72
N ALA A 28 16.50 -3.61 0.94
CA ALA A 28 16.63 -4.53 2.06
C ALA A 28 17.84 -5.50 1.91
N ALA A 29 18.29 -5.77 0.68
CA ALA A 29 19.38 -6.68 0.37
C ALA A 29 20.78 -6.04 0.49
N GLY A 30 20.89 -4.73 0.62
CA GLY A 30 22.19 -4.03 0.81
C GLY A 30 22.99 -4.49 2.04
N GLY A 31 22.35 -5.24 2.97
CA GLY A 31 23.04 -5.98 4.03
C GLY A 31 23.27 -7.46 3.72
N TRP A 32 22.69 -7.99 2.64
CA TRP A 32 22.67 -9.41 2.29
C TRP A 32 23.68 -9.79 1.18
N GLU A 33 23.88 -8.90 0.17
CA GLU A 33 24.89 -9.17 -0.88
C GLU A 33 26.30 -9.33 -0.32
N ALA A 34 26.61 -8.63 0.80
CA ALA A 34 27.84 -8.81 1.54
C ALA A 34 27.97 -10.22 2.17
N GLN A 35 26.89 -10.93 2.40
CA GLN A 35 26.85 -12.25 3.03
C GLN A 35 26.86 -13.40 2.01
N GLN A 36 26.38 -13.18 0.77
CA GLN A 36 26.44 -14.18 -0.30
C GLN A 36 27.77 -14.22 -1.04
N ALA A 37 28.50 -13.10 -1.13
CA ALA A 37 29.85 -13.07 -1.71
C ALA A 37 30.86 -13.95 -0.98
N ALA A 38 30.53 -14.39 0.23
CA ALA A 38 31.36 -15.29 1.04
C ALA A 38 31.02 -16.79 0.84
N SER A 39 30.02 -17.17 0.03
CA SER A 39 29.52 -18.56 -0.04
C SER A 39 29.35 -19.14 -1.46
N THR A 40 29.98 -18.61 -2.49
CA THR A 40 29.90 -19.19 -3.84
C THR A 40 31.13 -20.00 -4.22
N ASN A 41 31.10 -21.26 -3.82
CA ASN A 41 31.74 -22.37 -4.56
C ASN A 41 30.85 -23.60 -4.32
N GLY A 42 29.88 -23.85 -5.20
CA GLY A 42 29.04 -25.04 -5.09
C GLY A 42 27.99 -25.13 -6.21
N VAL A 43 28.20 -26.09 -7.08
CA VAL A 43 27.26 -26.61 -8.09
C VAL A 43 25.87 -26.80 -7.47
N HIS A 44 24.84 -26.17 -8.06
CA HIS A 44 23.44 -26.40 -7.67
C HIS A 44 23.01 -27.81 -8.15
N PRO A 45 22.60 -28.73 -7.25
CA PRO A 45 21.83 -29.88 -7.63
C PRO A 45 20.40 -29.46 -8.00
N ALA A 46 19.75 -30.20 -8.90
CA ALA A 46 18.35 -30.01 -9.24
C ALA A 46 17.46 -30.12 -8.00
N PRO A 47 16.38 -29.31 -7.88
CA PRO A 47 15.54 -29.31 -6.70
C PRO A 47 14.86 -30.68 -6.53
N ASP A 48 15.07 -31.29 -5.36
CA ASP A 48 14.35 -32.47 -4.90
C ASP A 48 12.93 -32.02 -4.51
N GLU A 49 11.88 -32.72 -4.97
CA GLU A 49 10.46 -32.36 -4.84
C GLU A 49 9.92 -32.34 -3.40
N THR A 50 10.77 -32.46 -2.39
CA THR A 50 10.41 -32.52 -0.95
C THR A 50 10.91 -31.34 -0.12
N GLU A 51 11.62 -30.37 -0.72
CA GLU A 51 12.06 -29.19 0.02
C GLU A 51 10.92 -28.16 0.05
N ALA A 52 10.36 -27.90 1.22
CA ALA A 52 9.37 -26.85 1.43
C ALA A 52 9.95 -25.54 0.87
N ALA A 53 9.35 -25.02 -0.20
CA ALA A 53 9.84 -23.86 -0.92
C ALA A 53 10.11 -22.71 0.08
N ALA A 54 11.32 -22.14 0.03
CA ALA A 54 11.68 -21.01 0.88
C ALA A 54 10.65 -19.89 0.72
N PRO A 55 10.20 -19.27 1.82
CA PRO A 55 9.16 -18.25 1.76
C PRO A 55 9.57 -17.09 0.83
N ALA A 56 8.63 -16.63 0.01
CA ALA A 56 8.87 -15.61 -0.99
C ALA A 56 9.28 -14.28 -0.37
N ARG A 57 10.39 -13.70 -0.85
CA ARG A 57 10.83 -12.36 -0.44
C ARG A 57 10.08 -11.24 -1.17
N LEU A 58 9.57 -11.52 -2.36
CA LEU A 58 8.77 -10.62 -3.18
C LEU A 58 7.49 -11.34 -3.57
N ALA A 59 6.38 -10.96 -2.94
CA ALA A 59 5.08 -11.57 -3.13
C ALA A 59 4.12 -10.63 -3.87
N TYR A 60 3.37 -11.18 -4.83
CA TYR A 60 2.30 -10.47 -5.51
C TYR A 60 0.95 -11.07 -5.10
N PHE A 61 0.12 -10.26 -4.47
CA PHE A 61 -1.22 -10.64 -4.05
C PHE A 61 -2.22 -10.20 -5.11
N ALA A 62 -2.68 -11.18 -5.91
CA ALA A 62 -3.65 -10.98 -6.98
C ALA A 62 -5.06 -11.03 -6.39
N THR A 63 -5.77 -9.92 -6.39
CA THR A 63 -7.14 -9.83 -5.86
C THR A 63 -8.20 -10.04 -6.94
N MET A 64 -7.83 -10.00 -8.22
CA MET A 64 -8.76 -10.23 -9.33
C MET A 64 -9.21 -11.68 -9.37
N GLN A 65 -10.53 -11.91 -9.32
CA GLN A 65 -11.10 -13.25 -9.51
C GLN A 65 -10.98 -13.69 -10.97
N ARG A 66 -10.70 -14.97 -11.18
CA ARG A 66 -10.74 -15.58 -12.52
C ARG A 66 -12.18 -15.64 -13.01
N GLY A 67 -12.46 -15.05 -14.16
CA GLY A 67 -13.80 -15.07 -14.75
C GLY A 67 -13.87 -14.36 -16.08
N GLY A 68 -14.38 -15.04 -17.11
CA GLY A 68 -14.56 -14.47 -18.44
C GLY A 68 -13.25 -14.17 -19.20
N ARG A 69 -13.38 -13.89 -20.50
CA ARG A 69 -12.19 -13.64 -21.38
C ARG A 69 -11.47 -12.33 -21.06
N GLU A 70 -12.20 -11.32 -20.60
CA GLU A 70 -11.58 -10.02 -20.29
C GLU A 70 -10.72 -10.10 -19.03
N ALA A 71 -11.24 -10.73 -17.96
CA ALA A 71 -10.45 -10.95 -16.74
C ALA A 71 -9.21 -11.78 -17.02
N GLN A 72 -9.34 -12.86 -17.83
CA GLN A 72 -8.19 -13.67 -18.21
C GLN A 72 -7.14 -12.87 -19.00
N ALA A 73 -7.55 -12.05 -19.97
CA ALA A 73 -6.62 -11.21 -20.73
C ALA A 73 -5.88 -10.18 -19.83
N ARG A 74 -6.55 -9.65 -18.79
CA ARG A 74 -5.91 -8.78 -17.79
C ARG A 74 -4.90 -9.56 -16.95
N ILE A 75 -5.25 -10.75 -16.46
CA ILE A 75 -4.35 -11.62 -15.69
C ILE A 75 -3.12 -11.95 -16.53
N ASP A 76 -3.29 -12.38 -17.79
CA ASP A 76 -2.18 -12.73 -18.69
C ASP A 76 -1.25 -11.53 -18.93
N LYS A 77 -1.82 -10.32 -19.11
CA LYS A 77 -1.05 -9.08 -19.23
C LYS A 77 -0.21 -8.81 -17.98
N HIS A 78 -0.80 -8.93 -16.79
CA HIS A 78 -0.08 -8.73 -15.52
C HIS A 78 1.00 -9.81 -15.31
N LEU A 79 0.75 -11.06 -15.67
CA LEU A 79 1.76 -12.11 -15.63
C LEU A 79 2.94 -11.80 -16.56
N ALA A 80 2.66 -11.36 -17.79
CA ALA A 80 3.70 -10.98 -18.75
C ALA A 80 4.53 -9.77 -18.26
N GLN A 81 3.91 -8.78 -17.62
CA GLN A 81 4.60 -7.62 -17.06
C GLN A 81 5.54 -7.98 -15.90
N ARG A 82 5.22 -9.05 -15.15
CA ARG A 82 6.03 -9.52 -14.02
C ARG A 82 7.08 -10.55 -14.42
N ALA A 83 7.07 -11.03 -15.66
CA ALA A 83 8.08 -11.98 -16.13
C ALA A 83 9.50 -11.45 -15.88
N GLY A 84 10.33 -12.23 -15.20
CA GLY A 84 11.71 -11.87 -14.83
C GLY A 84 11.87 -10.96 -13.60
N LYS A 85 10.80 -10.63 -12.85
CA LYS A 85 10.86 -9.81 -11.64
C LYS A 85 10.85 -10.61 -10.33
N GLU A 86 10.95 -11.92 -10.37
CA GLU A 86 11.01 -12.84 -9.21
C GLU A 86 9.80 -12.77 -8.25
N PHE A 87 8.65 -12.27 -8.70
CA PHE A 87 7.43 -12.31 -7.91
C PHE A 87 6.88 -13.72 -7.78
N VAL A 88 6.61 -14.13 -6.53
CA VAL A 88 5.73 -15.27 -6.28
C VAL A 88 4.30 -14.76 -6.17
N THR A 89 3.42 -15.29 -7.03
CA THR A 89 2.02 -14.86 -7.09
C THR A 89 1.15 -15.72 -6.18
N TYR A 90 0.38 -15.06 -5.32
CA TYR A 90 -0.68 -15.63 -4.48
C TYR A 90 -2.03 -15.12 -4.97
N GLU A 91 -2.97 -16.01 -5.20
CA GLU A 91 -4.35 -15.63 -5.47
C GLU A 91 -5.05 -15.34 -4.14
N THR A 92 -5.32 -14.07 -3.88
CA THR A 92 -5.86 -13.56 -2.61
C THR A 92 -7.10 -12.70 -2.86
N PRO A 93 -8.16 -13.27 -3.44
CA PRO A 93 -9.35 -12.49 -3.83
C PRO A 93 -10.14 -11.96 -2.64
N VAL A 94 -10.01 -12.57 -1.45
CA VAL A 94 -10.76 -12.24 -0.23
C VAL A 94 -9.85 -12.13 0.99
N LEU A 95 -10.36 -11.51 2.08
CA LEU A 95 -9.59 -11.27 3.29
C LEU A 95 -9.08 -12.55 3.96
N SER A 96 -9.83 -13.65 3.93
CA SER A 96 -9.40 -14.94 4.46
C SER A 96 -8.16 -15.44 3.73
N ALA A 97 -8.11 -15.33 2.39
CA ALA A 97 -6.95 -15.71 1.60
C ALA A 97 -5.71 -14.85 1.92
N LEU A 98 -5.89 -13.55 2.25
CA LEU A 98 -4.79 -12.69 2.74
C LEU A 98 -4.24 -13.17 4.07
N ALA A 99 -5.12 -13.64 4.97
CA ALA A 99 -4.72 -14.13 6.28
C ALA A 99 -3.94 -15.45 6.18
N ASP A 100 -4.34 -16.33 5.26
CA ASP A 100 -3.78 -17.66 5.06
C ASP A 100 -2.48 -17.67 4.24
N ALA A 101 -2.17 -16.56 3.55
CA ALA A 101 -0.96 -16.49 2.74
C ALA A 101 0.31 -16.59 3.60
N LEU A 102 1.12 -17.60 3.33
CA LEU A 102 2.39 -17.84 4.00
C LEU A 102 3.48 -16.98 3.36
N VAL A 103 3.71 -15.81 3.93
CA VAL A 103 4.78 -14.90 3.51
C VAL A 103 5.80 -14.73 4.63
N ASP A 104 7.07 -14.56 4.23
CA ASP A 104 8.16 -14.30 5.17
C ASP A 104 8.03 -12.90 5.79
N ALA A 105 8.44 -12.75 7.05
CA ALA A 105 8.45 -11.44 7.73
C ALA A 105 9.40 -10.42 7.05
N SER A 106 10.37 -10.88 6.28
CA SER A 106 11.26 -10.04 5.48
C SER A 106 10.70 -9.70 4.11
N ALA A 107 9.51 -10.23 3.74
CA ALA A 107 8.92 -10.07 2.42
C ALA A 107 8.46 -8.64 2.14
N THR A 108 8.55 -8.26 0.86
CA THR A 108 7.80 -7.15 0.28
C THR A 108 6.58 -7.74 -0.41
N VAL A 109 5.39 -7.30 0.00
CA VAL A 109 4.11 -7.70 -0.58
C VAL A 109 3.56 -6.57 -1.43
N LEU A 110 3.18 -6.87 -2.67
CA LEU A 110 2.41 -5.99 -3.55
C LEU A 110 0.99 -6.53 -3.70
N LEU A 111 -0.01 -5.78 -3.26
CA LEU A 111 -1.43 -6.08 -3.45
C LEU A 111 -1.98 -5.29 -4.65
N ASP A 112 -2.45 -5.98 -5.68
CA ASP A 112 -3.01 -5.39 -6.92
C ASP A 112 -4.35 -6.06 -7.26
N ASP A 113 -5.49 -5.41 -7.01
CA ASP A 113 -5.70 -4.09 -6.45
C ASP A 113 -6.76 -4.06 -5.33
N LEU A 114 -6.82 -2.95 -4.62
CA LEU A 114 -7.77 -2.72 -3.53
C LEU A 114 -9.23 -2.74 -4.01
N GLY A 115 -9.52 -2.19 -5.20
CA GLY A 115 -10.88 -2.11 -5.74
C GLY A 115 -11.50 -3.49 -6.00
N ASN A 116 -10.71 -4.45 -6.51
CA ASN A 116 -11.13 -5.83 -6.66
C ASN A 116 -11.37 -6.50 -5.31
N LEU A 117 -10.48 -6.30 -4.33
CA LEU A 117 -10.66 -6.83 -2.98
C LEU A 117 -11.96 -6.31 -2.33
N VAL A 118 -12.22 -5.01 -2.43
CA VAL A 118 -13.46 -4.39 -1.93
C VAL A 118 -14.68 -4.99 -2.63
N ALA A 119 -14.64 -5.15 -3.96
CA ALA A 119 -15.74 -5.72 -4.72
C ALA A 119 -16.02 -7.17 -4.31
N ASN A 120 -14.98 -7.97 -4.14
CA ASN A 120 -15.11 -9.37 -3.75
C ASN A 120 -15.69 -9.52 -2.34
N GLU A 121 -15.26 -8.68 -1.40
CA GLU A 121 -15.79 -8.65 -0.05
C GLU A 121 -17.23 -8.12 0.02
N MET A 122 -17.58 -7.15 -0.82
CA MET A 122 -18.92 -6.53 -0.84
C MET A 122 -19.97 -7.39 -1.54
N PHE A 123 -19.59 -8.09 -2.61
CA PHE A 123 -20.51 -8.81 -3.47
C PHE A 123 -20.32 -10.33 -3.43
N GLY A 124 -19.43 -10.84 -2.56
CA GLY A 124 -19.20 -12.27 -2.37
C GLY A 124 -20.39 -12.97 -1.71
N VAL A 125 -20.43 -14.30 -1.86
CA VAL A 125 -21.56 -15.14 -1.40
C VAL A 125 -21.67 -15.20 0.13
N GLU A 126 -20.58 -14.96 0.86
CA GLU A 126 -20.50 -15.09 2.33
C GLU A 126 -20.46 -13.73 3.04
N THR A 127 -20.78 -12.64 2.34
CA THR A 127 -20.65 -11.30 2.92
C THR A 127 -21.78 -11.03 3.90
N PRO A 128 -21.50 -10.76 5.20
CA PRO A 128 -22.49 -10.21 6.10
C PRO A 128 -23.00 -8.88 5.54
N ASP A 129 -24.25 -8.55 5.79
CA ASP A 129 -24.85 -7.24 5.44
C ASP A 129 -24.23 -6.13 6.31
N ALA A 130 -22.94 -5.86 6.07
CA ALA A 130 -22.15 -4.86 6.77
C ALA A 130 -22.28 -3.51 6.05
N GLY A 131 -22.41 -2.43 6.79
CA GLY A 131 -22.38 -1.08 6.25
C GLY A 131 -21.03 -0.79 5.57
N THR A 132 -21.03 0.13 4.61
CA THR A 132 -19.84 0.50 3.83
C THR A 132 -18.62 0.88 4.69
N GLU A 133 -18.85 1.63 5.78
CA GLU A 133 -17.78 2.06 6.69
C GLU A 133 -17.22 0.90 7.50
N GLU A 134 -18.08 -0.02 7.98
CA GLU A 134 -17.66 -1.21 8.71
C GLU A 134 -16.83 -2.14 7.82
N LEU A 135 -17.27 -2.36 6.58
CA LEU A 135 -16.53 -3.14 5.60
C LEU A 135 -15.16 -2.53 5.32
N ALA A 136 -15.10 -1.22 5.06
CA ALA A 136 -13.84 -0.51 4.85
C ALA A 136 -12.91 -0.63 6.06
N GLY A 137 -13.44 -0.52 7.28
CA GLY A 137 -12.69 -0.72 8.51
C GLY A 137 -12.10 -2.13 8.63
N ARG A 138 -12.87 -3.17 8.31
CA ARG A 138 -12.40 -4.57 8.31
C ARG A 138 -11.30 -4.80 7.28
N ILE A 139 -11.47 -4.30 6.05
CA ILE A 139 -10.46 -4.42 4.99
C ILE A 139 -9.16 -3.74 5.42
N CYS A 140 -9.24 -2.50 5.89
CA CYS A 140 -8.06 -1.75 6.33
C CYS A 140 -7.39 -2.42 7.54
N ALA A 141 -8.13 -2.90 8.52
CA ALA A 141 -7.57 -3.63 9.66
C ALA A 141 -6.80 -4.89 9.22
N SER A 142 -7.33 -5.64 8.26
CA SER A 142 -6.66 -6.83 7.70
C SER A 142 -5.37 -6.47 6.95
N LEU A 143 -5.39 -5.39 6.15
CA LEU A 143 -4.19 -4.91 5.43
C LEU A 143 -3.13 -4.36 6.39
N LEU A 144 -3.53 -3.64 7.44
CA LEU A 144 -2.61 -3.17 8.48
C LEU A 144 -2.05 -4.33 9.30
N GLY A 145 -2.86 -5.36 9.57
CA GLY A 145 -2.39 -6.60 10.18
C GLY A 145 -1.37 -7.33 9.30
N LEU A 146 -1.59 -7.39 7.99
CA LEU A 146 -0.60 -7.91 7.04
C LEU A 146 0.69 -7.07 7.06
N ALA A 147 0.57 -5.73 7.03
CA ALA A 147 1.72 -4.83 7.09
C ALA A 147 2.56 -5.02 8.37
N GLY A 148 1.94 -5.41 9.48
CA GLY A 148 2.64 -5.76 10.72
C GLY A 148 3.41 -7.08 10.67
N ARG A 149 3.09 -7.96 9.71
CA ARG A 149 3.72 -9.28 9.53
C ARG A 149 4.80 -9.32 8.47
N VAL A 150 4.87 -8.30 7.61
CA VAL A 150 5.82 -8.24 6.49
C VAL A 150 6.69 -6.99 6.57
N ARG A 151 7.80 -6.99 5.85
CA ARG A 151 8.74 -5.86 5.87
C ARG A 151 8.16 -4.64 5.15
N HIS A 152 7.57 -4.84 3.98
CA HIS A 152 6.95 -3.78 3.17
C HIS A 152 5.63 -4.27 2.59
N LEU A 153 4.63 -3.39 2.62
CA LEU A 153 3.35 -3.59 1.94
C LEU A 153 3.14 -2.45 0.94
N VAL A 154 3.00 -2.78 -0.33
CA VAL A 154 2.63 -1.85 -1.40
C VAL A 154 1.19 -2.17 -1.80
N VAL A 155 0.29 -1.20 -1.76
CA VAL A 155 -1.13 -1.36 -2.11
C VAL A 155 -1.45 -0.50 -3.31
N VAL A 156 -1.99 -1.12 -4.37
CA VAL A 156 -2.49 -0.42 -5.55
C VAL A 156 -3.98 -0.14 -5.39
N ALA A 157 -4.41 1.09 -5.68
CA ALA A 157 -5.81 1.49 -5.63
C ALA A 157 -6.22 2.34 -6.84
N ASP A 158 -7.41 2.11 -7.38
CA ASP A 158 -7.99 2.94 -8.42
C ASP A 158 -8.65 4.20 -7.83
N ALA A 159 -8.45 5.35 -8.48
CA ALA A 159 -9.14 6.61 -8.18
C ALA A 159 -10.57 6.57 -8.77
N VAL A 160 -11.42 5.71 -8.21
CA VAL A 160 -12.74 5.39 -8.76
C VAL A 160 -13.76 6.51 -8.65
N GLY A 161 -13.67 7.36 -7.62
CA GLY A 161 -14.58 8.50 -7.39
C GLY A 161 -14.41 9.62 -8.40
N GLU A 162 -13.24 9.76 -9.03
CA GLU A 162 -12.97 10.80 -10.02
C GLU A 162 -13.72 10.59 -11.34
N ALA A 163 -14.19 9.38 -11.63
CA ALA A 163 -14.94 9.07 -12.86
C ALA A 163 -16.31 9.78 -12.97
N GLY A 164 -16.72 10.51 -11.93
CA GLY A 164 -17.97 11.28 -11.94
C GLY A 164 -19.21 10.42 -12.11
N TRP A 165 -19.19 9.18 -11.62
CA TRP A 165 -20.32 8.26 -11.68
C TRP A 165 -21.57 8.89 -11.06
N ARG A 166 -22.66 8.95 -11.82
CA ARG A 166 -23.94 9.54 -11.39
C ARG A 166 -25.05 8.50 -11.18
N GLY A 167 -24.72 7.21 -11.29
CA GLY A 167 -25.63 6.10 -11.00
C GLY A 167 -25.88 5.95 -9.50
N GLY A 168 -26.88 5.14 -9.14
CA GLY A 168 -27.19 4.81 -7.75
C GLY A 168 -26.86 3.36 -7.41
N GLY A 169 -27.20 2.96 -6.18
CA GLY A 169 -27.17 1.57 -5.74
C GLY A 169 -25.78 1.00 -5.45
N PRO A 170 -25.56 -0.30 -5.74
CA PRO A 170 -24.34 -1.03 -5.29
C PRO A 170 -23.03 -0.41 -5.75
N THR A 171 -22.97 0.19 -6.95
CA THR A 171 -21.76 0.82 -7.47
C THR A 171 -21.33 2.02 -6.64
N LEU A 172 -22.28 2.86 -6.19
CA LEU A 172 -21.94 3.99 -5.31
C LEU A 172 -21.44 3.51 -3.95
N ALA A 173 -22.04 2.46 -3.40
CA ALA A 173 -21.57 1.85 -2.17
C ALA A 173 -20.14 1.31 -2.30
N TRP A 174 -19.83 0.65 -3.43
CA TRP A 174 -18.47 0.19 -3.72
C TRP A 174 -17.48 1.34 -3.86
N ILE A 175 -17.83 2.40 -4.61
CA ILE A 175 -16.99 3.61 -4.74
C ILE A 175 -16.73 4.21 -3.35
N ALA A 176 -17.76 4.41 -2.54
CA ALA A 176 -17.63 4.99 -1.21
C ALA A 176 -16.74 4.12 -0.29
N CYS A 177 -16.86 2.78 -0.37
CA CYS A 177 -16.02 1.86 0.36
C CYS A 177 -14.55 1.96 -0.08
N CYS A 178 -14.29 1.99 -1.40
CA CYS A 178 -12.93 2.15 -1.93
C CYS A 178 -12.30 3.48 -1.48
N GLU A 179 -13.04 4.59 -1.55
CA GLU A 179 -12.55 5.90 -1.11
C GLU A 179 -12.26 5.93 0.40
N THR A 180 -13.16 5.36 1.21
CA THR A 180 -12.94 5.23 2.66
C THR A 180 -11.69 4.42 2.95
N CYS A 181 -11.50 3.28 2.27
CA CYS A 181 -10.27 2.48 2.41
C CYS A 181 -9.03 3.28 2.00
N CYS A 182 -9.07 4.01 0.87
CA CYS A 182 -7.96 4.85 0.43
C CYS A 182 -7.60 5.92 1.47
N CYS A 183 -8.59 6.60 2.07
CA CYS A 183 -8.38 7.58 3.11
C CYS A 183 -7.74 6.97 4.38
N LEU A 184 -8.25 5.83 4.84
CA LEU A 184 -7.71 5.12 6.01
C LEU A 184 -6.28 4.64 5.77
N LEU A 185 -6.02 4.05 4.60
CA LEU A 185 -4.68 3.57 4.22
C LEU A 185 -3.70 4.73 4.01
N ALA A 186 -4.11 5.85 3.38
CA ALA A 186 -3.27 7.03 3.20
C ALA A 186 -2.84 7.63 4.55
N ASN A 187 -3.73 7.64 5.54
CA ASN A 187 -3.38 8.08 6.89
C ASN A 187 -2.31 7.18 7.54
N ALA A 188 -2.45 5.85 7.39
CA ALA A 188 -1.54 4.88 7.97
C ALA A 188 -0.24 4.69 7.16
N ALA A 189 -0.25 4.98 5.86
CA ALA A 189 0.88 4.76 4.98
C ALA A 189 2.09 5.65 5.34
N ASP A 190 3.29 5.10 5.14
CA ASP A 190 4.54 5.85 5.23
C ASP A 190 4.79 6.68 3.96
N GLU A 191 4.31 6.18 2.81
CA GLU A 191 4.44 6.81 1.50
C GLU A 191 3.10 6.74 0.74
N VAL A 192 2.70 7.84 0.10
CA VAL A 192 1.54 7.89 -0.79
C VAL A 192 1.97 8.49 -2.12
N VAL A 193 1.70 7.78 -3.20
CA VAL A 193 2.08 8.18 -4.56
C VAL A 193 0.86 8.15 -5.46
N GLU A 194 0.64 9.25 -6.17
CA GLU A 194 -0.33 9.35 -7.24
C GLU A 194 0.33 9.09 -8.59
N VAL A 195 -0.28 8.24 -9.44
CA VAL A 195 0.21 7.97 -10.80
C VAL A 195 -0.84 8.39 -11.81
N ARG A 196 -0.48 9.35 -12.66
CA ARG A 196 -1.32 9.84 -13.76
C ARG A 196 -0.55 9.86 -15.08
N GLY A 197 -1.07 9.20 -16.12
CA GLY A 197 -0.44 9.19 -17.44
C GLY A 197 1.02 8.70 -17.45
N GLY A 198 1.35 7.74 -16.61
CA GLY A 198 2.72 7.22 -16.43
C GLY A 198 3.62 8.08 -15.56
N ILE A 199 3.16 9.24 -15.07
CA ILE A 199 3.92 10.13 -14.21
C ILE A 199 3.52 9.88 -12.76
N ALA A 200 4.52 9.60 -11.91
CA ALA A 200 4.33 9.42 -10.48
C ALA A 200 4.61 10.71 -9.73
N GLN A 201 3.71 11.09 -8.84
CA GLN A 201 3.86 12.22 -7.94
C GLN A 201 3.74 11.75 -6.49
N THR A 202 4.76 12.02 -5.67
CA THR A 202 4.71 11.73 -4.23
C THR A 202 3.80 12.74 -3.54
N VAL A 203 2.69 12.26 -2.99
CA VAL A 203 1.73 13.06 -2.21
C VAL A 203 2.12 13.09 -0.73
N LYS A 204 2.58 11.95 -0.20
CA LYS A 204 3.10 11.83 1.16
C LYS A 204 4.47 11.17 1.08
N PRO A 205 5.57 11.91 1.33
CA PRO A 205 6.91 11.34 1.29
C PRO A 205 7.19 10.47 2.52
N VAL A 206 8.09 9.48 2.34
CA VAL A 206 8.59 8.68 3.47
C VAL A 206 9.19 9.61 4.52
N ARG A 207 8.75 9.48 5.77
CA ARG A 207 9.33 10.24 6.89
C ARG A 207 10.80 9.81 7.08
N SER A 208 11.71 10.71 6.79
CA SER A 208 13.13 10.47 7.07
C SER A 208 13.35 10.58 8.57
N ALA A 209 13.85 9.55 9.20
CA ALA A 209 14.17 9.52 10.64
C ALA A 209 15.17 10.62 11.09
N ARG A 210 15.75 11.37 10.15
CA ARG A 210 16.67 12.50 10.44
C ARG A 210 15.97 13.81 10.80
N LEU A 211 14.65 13.96 10.52
CA LEU A 211 13.93 15.21 10.84
C LEU A 211 13.39 15.24 12.28
N GLU A 212 13.30 14.10 12.96
CA GLU A 212 12.79 14.08 14.35
C GLU A 212 13.82 14.54 15.40
N GLN A 213 15.11 14.62 15.05
CA GLN A 213 16.15 15.14 15.96
C GLN A 213 16.28 16.67 15.96
N ALA A 214 15.67 17.37 15.00
CA ALA A 214 15.78 18.83 14.90
C ALA A 214 14.68 19.60 15.67
N THR A 215 13.70 18.93 16.25
CA THR A 215 12.58 19.57 16.98
C THR A 215 12.67 19.49 18.50
N THR A 216 13.80 19.02 19.05
CA THR A 216 14.03 19.01 20.51
C THR A 216 14.89 20.18 21.01
N GLU A 217 15.14 21.19 20.17
CA GLU A 217 15.67 22.46 20.71
C GLU A 217 14.52 23.24 21.33
N THR A 218 14.49 23.26 22.64
CA THR A 218 13.64 24.07 23.52
C THR A 218 13.71 25.52 23.09
N PRO A 219 12.58 26.21 22.86
CA PRO A 219 12.59 27.67 22.64
C PRO A 219 13.08 28.35 23.89
N THR A 220 14.27 28.92 23.85
CA THR A 220 14.74 29.87 24.85
C THR A 220 13.77 31.04 24.88
N ASN A 221 13.26 31.30 26.09
CA ASN A 221 12.36 32.42 26.44
C ASN A 221 12.77 33.75 25.77
N PRO A 222 11.83 34.46 25.14
CA PRO A 222 12.09 35.84 24.71
C PRO A 222 12.21 36.77 25.93
N PRO A 223 13.06 37.83 25.86
CA PRO A 223 13.26 38.74 26.95
C PRO A 223 11.97 39.54 27.28
N THR A 224 11.59 39.51 28.54
CA THR A 224 10.49 40.33 29.11
C THR A 224 10.83 41.80 29.01
N HIS A 225 10.18 42.53 28.10
CA HIS A 225 10.14 43.99 28.13
C HIS A 225 8.96 44.45 29.02
N PRO A 226 9.16 45.35 30.01
CA PRO A 226 8.08 45.86 30.80
C PRO A 226 7.29 46.89 29.98
N LEU A 227 6.01 46.61 29.74
CA LEU A 227 5.07 47.58 29.18
C LEU A 227 4.69 48.64 30.27
N THR A 228 5.24 49.82 30.17
CA THR A 228 4.77 51.00 30.90
C THR A 228 3.41 51.44 30.33
N ARG A 229 2.37 51.25 31.14
CA ARG A 229 1.02 51.77 30.90
C ARG A 229 1.05 53.30 31.08
N LYS A 230 0.87 54.06 30.00
CA LYS A 230 0.42 55.49 30.11
C LYS A 230 -1.10 55.52 30.01
N ALA A 231 -1.71 55.96 31.09
CA ALA A 231 -3.13 56.30 31.13
C ALA A 231 -3.37 57.60 30.37
N ALA A 232 -4.36 57.64 29.48
CA ALA A 232 -4.89 58.91 28.92
C ALA A 232 -6.20 59.24 29.61
N PRO A 233 -6.49 60.56 29.86
CA PRO A 233 -7.63 60.95 30.61
C PRO A 233 -8.93 60.94 29.77
N CYS A 234 -10.02 60.61 30.48
CA CYS A 234 -11.39 60.68 30.00
C CYS A 234 -11.81 62.16 29.95
N ASP A 235 -12.23 62.66 28.80
CA ASP A 235 -12.92 63.93 28.70
C ASP A 235 -14.38 63.70 28.30
N THR A 236 -15.23 64.15 29.22
CA THR A 236 -16.69 64.28 29.08
C THR A 236 -17.04 65.53 28.27
N ARG A 237 -17.84 65.28 27.16
CA ARG A 237 -19.01 66.16 26.83
C ARG A 237 -19.90 65.47 25.82
#